data_43ebff9d559c34445c3047278e95a081
#
_entry.id   43ebff9d559c34445c3047278e95a081
#
_cell.length_a   1.000
_cell.length_b   1.000
_cell.length_c   1.000
_cell.angle_alpha   90.00
_cell.angle_beta   90.00
_cell.angle_gamma   90.00
#
_symmetry.space_group_name_H-M   'P 1'
#
loop_
_entity.id
_entity.type
_entity.pdbx_description
1 polymer ?
#
loop_
_entity_poly.entity_id
_entity_poly.type
_entity_poly.pdbx_seq_one_letter_code
_entity_poly.pdbx_strand_id
1 'polypeptide(L)'
;MKQFRRVMLFLLDSVGIGALPDAEKYGDAGTATIQHTLEGNPGLTLPNLERLGLMKIPGMEKFATGAKPQGVYGKCRELSKGKDSIVGHWEVMGVPTRMAFDTFPEGFPQKIIDAFTKMIGRGILGNEVASGTEIIARLGEEHQKTGFPIVYTSADSVFQIAAHEETVPLATLYQWCQMTREMLDNMGFGVGRVIARPFVGTPGNYVRTANRHDYAACPPEQTDLEILTESGIQIHSIGKPVDIFPEAKFTSTVKTSDNFIGMGEALKAVREKEGLVFINLLDFDMKWGHRRNVAAYGAGLKAFDDYLPLFQDAMDDNTLLVITADHGCDPTHTGSDHTREHIPVLLWHRGITPGAAGIRETFGDVGATILKALGAPSPKVGNSIL
;
A
#
# COMPACT_ATOMS: atom_id res chain seq x y z
N MET A 1 -13.36 -14.98 24.75
CA MET A 1 -13.21 -13.68 24.05
C MET A 1 -14.27 -13.63 22.95
N LYS A 2 -14.82 -12.45 22.61
CA LYS A 2 -15.81 -12.32 21.54
C LYS A 2 -15.14 -12.61 20.19
N GLN A 3 -15.65 -13.57 19.43
CA GLN A 3 -15.27 -13.82 18.06
C GLN A 3 -16.18 -13.01 17.14
N PHE A 4 -15.60 -12.36 16.15
CA PHE A 4 -16.33 -11.56 15.17
C PHE A 4 -16.61 -12.39 13.92
N ARG A 5 -17.73 -12.11 13.27
CA ARG A 5 -18.05 -12.70 11.97
C ARG A 5 -17.38 -11.94 10.84
N ARG A 6 -17.09 -10.66 11.06
CA ARG A 6 -16.50 -9.74 10.07
C ARG A 6 -15.47 -8.80 10.69
N VAL A 7 -14.41 -8.57 9.97
CA VAL A 7 -13.47 -7.47 10.22
C VAL A 7 -13.45 -6.56 9.00
N MET A 8 -13.70 -5.26 9.21
CA MET A 8 -13.53 -4.22 8.20
C MET A 8 -12.20 -3.54 8.45
N LEU A 9 -11.19 -3.85 7.63
CA LEU A 9 -9.87 -3.22 7.69
C LEU A 9 -9.80 -2.08 6.68
N PHE A 10 -9.80 -0.84 7.17
CA PHE A 10 -9.46 0.34 6.36
C PHE A 10 -7.98 0.65 6.50
N LEU A 11 -7.24 0.46 5.43
CA LEU A 11 -5.87 0.91 5.30
C LEU A 11 -5.89 2.22 4.50
N LEU A 12 -5.56 3.32 5.20
CA LEU A 12 -5.43 4.64 4.62
C LEU A 12 -3.99 4.77 4.11
N ASP A 13 -3.79 4.54 2.81
CA ASP A 13 -2.46 4.46 2.18
C ASP A 13 -1.65 5.73 2.49
N SER A 14 -0.48 5.58 3.10
CA SER A 14 0.43 6.66 3.50
C SER A 14 0.02 7.55 4.70
N VAL A 15 -1.02 7.21 5.45
CA VAL A 15 -1.48 8.06 6.57
C VAL A 15 -0.67 7.79 7.84
N GLY A 16 0.61 8.17 7.83
CA GLY A 16 1.52 8.09 8.97
C GLY A 16 1.19 9.04 10.12
N ILE A 17 1.73 8.77 11.32
CA ILE A 17 1.44 9.51 12.55
C ILE A 17 2.73 9.83 13.36
N GLY A 18 3.69 10.43 12.67
CA GLY A 18 4.94 10.91 13.26
C GLY A 18 6.11 9.96 13.07
N ALA A 19 7.28 10.56 12.88
CA ALA A 19 8.54 9.91 12.57
C ALA A 19 8.86 8.72 13.48
N LEU A 20 9.40 7.65 12.90
CA LEU A 20 10.00 6.56 13.66
C LEU A 20 11.34 6.99 14.28
N PRO A 21 11.82 6.30 15.32
CA PRO A 21 13.12 6.62 15.94
C PRO A 21 14.32 6.54 14.99
N ASP A 22 14.21 5.77 13.92
CA ASP A 22 15.24 5.60 12.89
C ASP A 22 15.02 6.44 11.62
N ALA A 23 14.02 7.31 11.60
CA ALA A 23 13.64 8.13 10.45
C ALA A 23 14.79 9.00 9.91
N GLU A 24 15.70 9.46 10.77
CA GLU A 24 16.89 10.22 10.36
C GLU A 24 17.74 9.47 9.33
N LYS A 25 17.83 8.13 9.45
CA LYS A 25 18.60 7.28 8.51
C LYS A 25 18.01 7.25 7.11
N TYR A 26 16.74 7.62 6.99
CA TYR A 26 15.98 7.69 5.74
C TYR A 26 15.84 9.12 5.21
N GLY A 27 16.39 10.11 5.92
CA GLY A 27 16.22 11.52 5.62
C GLY A 27 14.85 12.09 6.04
N ASP A 28 14.12 11.36 6.87
CA ASP A 28 12.71 11.63 7.21
C ASP A 28 12.55 12.16 8.66
N ALA A 29 13.63 12.68 9.25
CA ALA A 29 13.57 13.25 10.59
C ALA A 29 12.50 14.37 10.69
N GLY A 30 11.64 14.26 11.70
CA GLY A 30 10.60 15.25 11.96
C GLY A 30 9.35 15.15 11.09
N THR A 31 9.23 14.14 10.20
CA THR A 31 8.01 13.91 9.42
C THR A 31 6.84 13.51 10.31
N ALA A 32 5.63 13.96 9.95
CA ALA A 32 4.42 13.71 10.72
C ALA A 32 3.18 13.94 9.85
N THR A 33 2.85 12.98 9.02
CA THR A 33 1.86 13.11 7.93
C THR A 33 0.51 13.69 8.40
N ILE A 34 -0.13 13.09 9.42
CA ILE A 34 -1.44 13.58 9.91
C ILE A 34 -1.26 14.94 10.57
N GLN A 35 -0.25 15.10 11.44
CA GLN A 35 -0.03 16.33 12.21
C GLN A 35 0.21 17.52 11.27
N HIS A 36 1.13 17.39 10.32
CA HIS A 36 1.45 18.45 9.37
C HIS A 36 0.29 18.73 8.41
N THR A 37 -0.49 17.71 8.06
CA THR A 37 -1.73 17.92 7.29
C THR A 37 -2.72 18.77 8.07
N LEU A 38 -2.92 18.52 9.37
CA LEU A 38 -3.83 19.32 10.20
C LEU A 38 -3.29 20.74 10.42
N GLU A 39 -1.99 20.91 10.62
CA GLU A 39 -1.35 22.24 10.72
C GLU A 39 -1.50 23.05 9.43
N GLY A 40 -1.33 22.41 8.29
CA GLY A 40 -1.46 23.04 6.98
C GLY A 40 -2.90 23.34 6.55
N ASN A 41 -3.90 22.87 7.30
CA ASN A 41 -5.33 23.10 7.07
C ASN A 41 -6.01 23.70 8.31
N PRO A 42 -5.76 24.99 8.65
CA PRO A 42 -6.34 25.62 9.83
C PRO A 42 -7.87 25.50 9.84
N GLY A 43 -8.40 25.04 10.97
CA GLY A 43 -9.86 24.82 11.14
C GLY A 43 -10.35 23.44 10.69
N LEU A 44 -9.52 22.61 10.09
CA LEU A 44 -9.87 21.22 9.82
C LEU A 44 -9.99 20.44 11.15
N THR A 45 -11.13 19.80 11.35
CA THR A 45 -11.39 18.92 12.48
C THR A 45 -11.84 17.54 12.01
N LEU A 46 -11.49 16.52 12.78
CA LEU A 46 -11.80 15.12 12.51
C LEU A 46 -12.57 14.51 13.71
N PRO A 47 -13.82 14.95 13.95
CA PRO A 47 -14.54 14.64 15.19
C PRO A 47 -14.87 13.17 15.37
N ASN A 48 -15.02 12.40 14.28
CA ASN A 48 -15.33 10.99 14.36
C ASN A 48 -14.06 10.15 14.61
N LEU A 49 -12.94 10.47 13.96
CA LEU A 49 -11.63 9.89 14.28
C LEU A 49 -11.17 10.26 15.69
N GLU A 50 -11.44 11.50 16.16
CA GLU A 50 -11.19 11.87 17.54
C GLU A 50 -11.99 11.00 18.52
N ARG A 51 -13.27 10.75 18.23
CA ARG A 51 -14.10 9.83 19.03
C ARG A 51 -13.57 8.39 19.02
N LEU A 52 -12.91 7.95 17.95
CA LEU A 52 -12.22 6.65 17.94
C LEU A 52 -10.92 6.67 18.77
N GLY A 53 -10.41 7.85 19.12
CA GLY A 53 -9.23 8.03 19.96
C GLY A 53 -7.99 8.55 19.24
N LEU A 54 -8.07 8.94 17.96
CA LEU A 54 -6.93 9.42 17.18
C LEU A 54 -6.17 10.53 17.92
N MET A 55 -6.88 11.52 18.48
CA MET A 55 -6.26 12.66 19.16
C MET A 55 -5.73 12.34 20.58
N LYS A 56 -5.83 11.07 21.01
CA LYS A 56 -5.20 10.54 22.24
C LYS A 56 -3.91 9.78 21.97
N ILE A 57 -3.56 9.55 20.72
CA ILE A 57 -2.29 8.94 20.32
C ILE A 57 -1.16 9.96 20.60
N PRO A 58 -0.03 9.54 21.20
CA PRO A 58 1.08 10.45 21.50
C PRO A 58 1.55 11.24 20.29
N GLY A 59 1.57 12.58 20.42
CA GLY A 59 1.90 13.55 19.38
C GLY A 59 0.69 14.19 18.69
N MET A 60 -0.55 13.76 19.04
CA MET A 60 -1.80 14.30 18.46
C MET A 60 -2.56 15.22 19.43
N GLU A 61 -2.11 15.36 20.66
CA GLU A 61 -2.86 15.99 21.77
C GLU A 61 -3.27 17.43 21.47
N LYS A 62 -2.43 18.16 20.72
CA LYS A 62 -2.69 19.58 20.38
C LYS A 62 -3.88 19.79 19.46
N PHE A 63 -4.34 18.72 18.76
CA PHE A 63 -5.48 18.78 17.87
C PHE A 63 -6.78 18.31 18.53
N ALA A 64 -6.72 17.91 19.80
CA ALA A 64 -7.88 17.39 20.51
C ALA A 64 -8.89 18.50 20.81
N THR A 65 -10.17 18.24 20.55
CA THR A 65 -11.29 19.12 20.93
C THR A 65 -11.89 18.72 22.29
N GLY A 66 -11.45 17.62 22.88
CA GLY A 66 -11.88 17.14 24.19
C GLY A 66 -12.89 16.00 24.16
N ALA A 67 -13.16 15.41 23.00
CA ALA A 67 -14.04 14.24 22.90
C ALA A 67 -13.49 13.06 23.70
N LYS A 68 -14.40 12.31 24.36
CA LYS A 68 -14.04 11.08 25.06
C LYS A 68 -13.87 9.95 24.04
N PRO A 69 -12.77 9.17 24.13
CA PRO A 69 -12.59 8.02 23.24
C PRO A 69 -13.70 6.99 23.40
N GLN A 70 -14.10 6.42 22.28
CA GLN A 70 -15.08 5.33 22.18
C GLN A 70 -14.48 4.07 21.55
N GLY A 71 -13.20 4.10 21.19
CA GLY A 71 -12.44 3.02 20.59
C GLY A 71 -11.17 2.66 21.36
N VAL A 72 -10.47 1.63 20.90
CA VAL A 72 -9.09 1.35 21.28
C VAL A 72 -8.17 2.02 20.29
N TYR A 73 -7.14 2.70 20.78
CA TYR A 73 -6.27 3.56 19.98
C TYR A 73 -4.81 3.41 20.35
N GLY A 74 -3.94 3.50 19.36
CA GLY A 74 -2.49 3.44 19.52
C GLY A 74 -1.78 3.71 18.19
N LYS A 75 -0.48 3.47 18.18
CA LYS A 75 0.33 3.51 16.96
C LYS A 75 1.35 2.38 16.95
N CYS A 76 1.69 1.91 15.73
CA CYS A 76 2.64 0.82 15.54
C CYS A 76 3.96 1.35 14.97
N ARG A 77 5.07 0.74 15.41
CA ARG A 77 6.39 0.88 14.79
C ARG A 77 6.52 -0.05 13.62
N GLU A 78 7.37 0.29 12.67
CA GLU A 78 7.74 -0.59 11.58
C GLU A 78 9.04 -1.34 11.91
N LEU A 79 9.01 -2.66 11.79
CA LEU A 79 10.21 -3.51 11.90
C LEU A 79 10.94 -3.62 10.58
N SER A 80 10.21 -3.57 9.49
CA SER A 80 10.73 -3.67 8.13
C SER A 80 11.76 -2.57 7.85
N LYS A 81 12.68 -2.84 6.92
CA LYS A 81 13.72 -1.89 6.53
C LYS A 81 13.33 -0.97 5.37
N GLY A 82 12.23 -1.27 4.69
CA GLY A 82 11.63 -0.39 3.68
C GLY A 82 10.72 0.66 4.29
N LYS A 83 10.17 1.52 3.46
CA LYS A 83 9.12 2.49 3.79
C LYS A 83 8.12 2.64 2.64
N ASP A 84 8.01 1.61 1.81
CA ASP A 84 7.13 1.58 0.65
C ASP A 84 5.86 0.77 0.91
N SER A 85 4.83 0.99 0.07
CA SER A 85 3.53 0.35 0.24
C SER A 85 3.59 -1.19 0.30
N ILE A 86 4.48 -1.85 -0.47
CA ILE A 86 4.56 -3.31 -0.49
C ILE A 86 5.02 -3.81 0.87
N VAL A 87 6.13 -3.24 1.36
CA VAL A 87 6.74 -3.60 2.64
C VAL A 87 5.79 -3.32 3.81
N GLY A 88 5.16 -2.15 3.82
CA GLY A 88 4.19 -1.78 4.87
C GLY A 88 2.98 -2.72 4.91
N HIS A 89 2.38 -3.01 3.75
CA HIS A 89 1.27 -3.96 3.66
C HIS A 89 1.66 -5.37 4.10
N TRP A 90 2.86 -5.85 3.71
CA TRP A 90 3.34 -7.17 4.13
C TRP A 90 3.52 -7.24 5.64
N GLU A 91 4.10 -6.19 6.26
CA GLU A 91 4.26 -6.19 7.71
C GLU A 91 2.91 -6.10 8.44
N VAL A 92 1.95 -5.30 7.93
CA VAL A 92 0.57 -5.28 8.45
C VAL A 92 -0.05 -6.67 8.43
N MET A 93 0.32 -7.52 7.45
CA MET A 93 -0.13 -8.92 7.33
C MET A 93 0.93 -9.91 7.85
N GLY A 94 1.71 -9.54 8.86
CA GLY A 94 2.56 -10.43 9.65
C GLY A 94 3.91 -10.79 9.04
N VAL A 95 4.34 -10.14 7.95
CA VAL A 95 5.61 -10.43 7.27
C VAL A 95 6.53 -9.19 7.22
N PRO A 96 7.25 -8.90 8.32
CA PRO A 96 8.27 -7.84 8.28
C PRO A 96 9.45 -8.24 7.41
N THR A 97 9.93 -7.31 6.59
CA THR A 97 11.07 -7.53 5.69
C THR A 97 12.38 -7.07 6.32
N ARG A 98 13.41 -7.90 6.26
CA ARG A 98 14.73 -7.61 6.85
C ARG A 98 15.60 -6.72 5.98
N MET A 99 15.30 -6.64 4.68
CA MET A 99 16.01 -5.81 3.71
C MET A 99 14.98 -4.94 2.98
N ALA A 100 15.37 -3.69 2.70
CA ALA A 100 14.61 -2.84 1.79
C ALA A 100 14.73 -3.38 0.36
N PHE A 101 13.78 -3.04 -0.48
CA PHE A 101 13.92 -3.30 -1.91
C PHE A 101 15.11 -2.52 -2.50
N ASP A 102 15.77 -3.15 -3.47
CA ASP A 102 16.89 -2.54 -4.18
C ASP A 102 16.37 -1.40 -5.09
N THR A 103 17.07 -0.29 -5.11
CA THR A 103 16.87 0.81 -6.08
C THR A 103 18.07 0.90 -7.03
N PHE A 104 17.85 1.38 -8.22
CA PHE A 104 18.85 1.36 -9.29
C PHE A 104 19.03 2.76 -9.93
N PRO A 105 19.62 3.72 -9.19
CA PRO A 105 19.72 5.11 -9.66
C PRO A 105 20.58 5.28 -10.91
N GLU A 106 21.43 4.32 -11.24
CA GLU A 106 22.27 4.33 -12.46
C GLU A 106 21.81 3.29 -13.51
N GLY A 107 20.58 2.75 -13.36
CA GLY A 107 20.11 1.60 -14.13
C GLY A 107 20.51 0.26 -13.53
N PHE A 108 19.98 -0.83 -14.07
CA PHE A 108 20.23 -2.17 -13.55
C PHE A 108 21.68 -2.62 -13.79
N PRO A 109 22.29 -3.35 -12.82
CA PRO A 109 23.60 -3.97 -13.00
C PRO A 109 23.65 -4.87 -14.24
N GLN A 110 24.79 -4.90 -14.92
CA GLN A 110 24.96 -5.64 -16.18
C GLN A 110 24.55 -7.10 -16.05
N LYS A 111 24.78 -7.75 -14.90
CA LYS A 111 24.39 -9.15 -14.67
C LYS A 111 22.88 -9.39 -14.76
N ILE A 112 22.04 -8.40 -14.39
CA ILE A 112 20.59 -8.47 -14.55
C ILE A 112 20.23 -8.34 -16.04
N ILE A 113 20.84 -7.38 -16.73
CA ILE A 113 20.61 -7.15 -18.15
C ILE A 113 21.04 -8.36 -19.00
N ASP A 114 22.19 -8.95 -18.70
CA ASP A 114 22.67 -10.16 -19.40
C ASP A 114 21.71 -11.34 -19.19
N ALA A 115 21.24 -11.55 -17.96
CA ALA A 115 20.27 -12.59 -17.67
C ALA A 115 18.94 -12.35 -18.41
N PHE A 116 18.44 -11.11 -18.39
CA PHE A 116 17.22 -10.71 -19.06
C PHE A 116 17.32 -10.89 -20.59
N THR A 117 18.36 -10.36 -21.22
CA THR A 117 18.57 -10.44 -22.68
C THR A 117 18.73 -11.89 -23.14
N LYS A 118 19.45 -12.71 -22.39
CA LYS A 118 19.57 -14.16 -22.64
C LYS A 118 18.22 -14.86 -22.55
N MET A 119 17.41 -14.50 -21.55
CA MET A 119 16.10 -15.10 -21.29
C MET A 119 15.10 -14.79 -22.40
N ILE A 120 15.03 -13.54 -22.87
CA ILE A 120 14.08 -13.11 -23.92
C ILE A 120 14.61 -13.36 -25.34
N GLY A 121 15.91 -13.69 -25.51
CA GLY A 121 16.56 -13.93 -26.80
C GLY A 121 16.71 -12.68 -27.66
N ARG A 122 16.71 -11.48 -27.05
CA ARG A 122 16.82 -10.18 -27.74
C ARG A 122 17.66 -9.19 -26.93
N GLY A 123 18.20 -8.17 -27.61
CA GLY A 123 18.78 -7.00 -26.95
C GLY A 123 17.72 -6.14 -26.28
N ILE A 124 18.15 -5.10 -25.61
CA ILE A 124 17.30 -4.09 -24.98
C ILE A 124 17.65 -2.69 -25.47
N LEU A 125 16.73 -1.74 -25.23
CA LEU A 125 16.96 -0.31 -25.31
C LEU A 125 16.80 0.31 -23.91
N GLY A 126 17.54 1.38 -23.62
CA GLY A 126 17.48 2.08 -22.34
C GLY A 126 18.41 1.48 -21.28
N ASN A 127 17.86 1.02 -20.13
CA ASN A 127 18.53 0.69 -18.89
C ASN A 127 18.99 1.90 -18.10
N GLU A 128 18.05 2.80 -17.83
CA GLU A 128 18.28 4.05 -17.12
C GLU A 128 17.09 4.43 -16.24
N VAL A 129 17.27 5.42 -15.37
CA VAL A 129 16.17 6.06 -14.65
C VAL A 129 15.47 7.03 -15.60
N ALA A 130 14.17 6.82 -15.84
CA ALA A 130 13.43 7.69 -16.74
C ALA A 130 11.92 7.75 -16.43
N SER A 131 11.28 8.84 -16.89
CA SER A 131 9.83 8.88 -17.03
C SER A 131 9.39 7.97 -18.17
N GLY A 132 8.40 7.10 -17.93
CA GLY A 132 7.92 6.17 -18.96
C GLY A 132 7.36 6.86 -20.21
N THR A 133 6.82 8.07 -20.09
CA THR A 133 6.35 8.85 -21.25
C THR A 133 7.53 9.36 -22.07
N GLU A 134 8.56 9.87 -21.40
CA GLU A 134 9.76 10.44 -22.04
C GLU A 134 10.58 9.36 -22.74
N ILE A 135 10.87 8.25 -22.06
CA ILE A 135 11.70 7.19 -22.63
C ILE A 135 11.01 6.51 -23.83
N ILE A 136 9.68 6.34 -23.78
CA ILE A 136 8.91 5.82 -24.91
C ILE A 136 8.94 6.80 -26.10
N ALA A 137 8.81 8.10 -25.85
CA ALA A 137 8.90 9.10 -26.91
C ALA A 137 10.28 9.08 -27.60
N ARG A 138 11.36 8.85 -26.83
CA ARG A 138 12.75 8.85 -27.33
C ARG A 138 13.13 7.54 -28.03
N LEU A 139 12.75 6.39 -27.49
CA LEU A 139 13.23 5.08 -27.94
C LEU A 139 12.16 4.27 -28.71
N GLY A 140 10.93 4.74 -28.80
CA GLY A 140 9.82 4.01 -29.40
C GLY A 140 10.03 3.68 -30.88
N GLU A 141 10.62 4.58 -31.66
CA GLU A 141 10.92 4.35 -33.08
C GLU A 141 12.00 3.25 -33.27
N GLU A 142 13.04 3.26 -32.44
CA GLU A 142 14.09 2.26 -32.48
C GLU A 142 13.55 0.89 -32.00
N HIS A 143 12.68 0.90 -30.98
CA HIS A 143 11.97 -0.30 -30.54
C HIS A 143 11.16 -0.93 -31.68
N GLN A 144 10.39 -0.13 -32.44
CA GLN A 144 9.60 -0.65 -33.56
C GLN A 144 10.46 -1.24 -34.67
N LYS A 145 11.66 -0.67 -34.93
CA LYS A 145 12.61 -1.16 -35.93
C LYS A 145 13.31 -2.44 -35.52
N THR A 146 13.71 -2.55 -34.25
CA THR A 146 14.56 -3.66 -33.75
C THR A 146 13.77 -4.78 -33.09
N GLY A 147 12.59 -4.47 -32.56
CA GLY A 147 11.84 -5.37 -31.67
C GLY A 147 12.47 -5.53 -30.30
N PHE A 148 13.47 -4.73 -29.93
CA PHE A 148 14.10 -4.76 -28.61
C PHE A 148 13.23 -4.01 -27.60
N PRO A 149 12.84 -4.63 -26.45
CA PRO A 149 12.06 -3.93 -25.45
C PRO A 149 12.83 -2.76 -24.83
N ILE A 150 12.09 -1.73 -24.40
CA ILE A 150 12.65 -0.59 -23.66
C ILE A 150 12.62 -0.96 -22.17
N VAL A 151 13.80 -1.10 -21.55
CA VAL A 151 13.98 -1.37 -20.12
C VAL A 151 14.37 -0.10 -19.41
N TYR A 152 13.70 0.19 -18.30
CA TYR A 152 13.99 1.37 -17.48
C TYR A 152 13.49 1.19 -16.04
N THR A 153 13.97 2.05 -15.15
CA THR A 153 13.53 2.12 -13.77
C THR A 153 13.08 3.53 -13.39
N SER A 154 12.67 3.75 -12.15
CA SER A 154 12.35 5.05 -11.57
C SER A 154 13.01 5.17 -10.19
N ALA A 155 12.61 6.16 -9.38
CA ALA A 155 13.02 6.27 -7.99
C ALA A 155 12.55 5.08 -7.14
N ASP A 156 11.42 4.47 -7.52
CA ASP A 156 10.91 3.25 -6.89
C ASP A 156 11.71 2.02 -7.30
N SER A 157 11.58 0.94 -6.52
CA SER A 157 12.13 -0.38 -6.83
C SER A 157 11.31 -1.10 -7.89
N VAL A 158 11.48 -0.73 -9.15
CA VAL A 158 10.68 -1.24 -10.27
C VAL A 158 11.54 -1.59 -11.49
N PHE A 159 11.27 -2.76 -12.09
CA PHE A 159 11.80 -3.16 -13.39
C PHE A 159 10.70 -2.96 -14.44
N GLN A 160 10.81 -1.96 -15.30
CA GLN A 160 9.77 -1.62 -16.26
C GLN A 160 10.18 -2.05 -17.67
N ILE A 161 9.26 -2.72 -18.38
CA ILE A 161 9.45 -3.19 -19.75
C ILE A 161 8.38 -2.53 -20.62
N ALA A 162 8.78 -1.56 -21.46
CA ALA A 162 7.87 -0.96 -22.41
C ALA A 162 8.02 -1.59 -23.80
N ALA A 163 6.87 -1.84 -24.44
CA ALA A 163 6.81 -2.36 -25.79
C ALA A 163 5.57 -1.87 -26.55
N HIS A 164 5.72 -1.63 -27.85
CA HIS A 164 4.62 -1.29 -28.74
C HIS A 164 3.78 -2.52 -29.04
N GLU A 165 2.46 -2.45 -28.90
CA GLU A 165 1.57 -3.61 -28.96
C GLU A 165 1.57 -4.33 -30.32
N GLU A 166 1.84 -3.62 -31.42
CA GLU A 166 1.97 -4.20 -32.76
C GLU A 166 3.37 -4.82 -33.01
N THR A 167 4.40 -4.38 -32.29
CA THR A 167 5.78 -4.88 -32.44
C THR A 167 6.04 -6.09 -31.56
N VAL A 168 5.51 -6.04 -30.32
CA VAL A 168 5.57 -7.13 -29.34
C VAL A 168 4.16 -7.37 -28.82
N PRO A 169 3.54 -8.51 -29.16
CA PRO A 169 2.21 -8.85 -28.68
C PRO A 169 2.12 -8.80 -27.15
N LEU A 170 0.98 -8.34 -26.62
CA LEU A 170 0.75 -8.23 -25.16
C LEU A 170 1.07 -9.53 -24.41
N ALA A 171 0.66 -10.67 -24.93
CA ALA A 171 0.95 -11.97 -24.33
C ALA A 171 2.46 -12.22 -24.18
N THR A 172 3.28 -11.80 -25.16
CA THR A 172 4.74 -11.91 -25.12
C THR A 172 5.33 -10.95 -24.10
N LEU A 173 4.84 -9.69 -24.04
CA LEU A 173 5.28 -8.73 -23.05
C LEU A 173 4.98 -9.22 -21.62
N TYR A 174 3.78 -9.74 -21.38
CA TYR A 174 3.38 -10.29 -20.08
C TYR A 174 4.22 -11.50 -19.70
N GLN A 175 4.49 -12.41 -20.65
CA GLN A 175 5.38 -13.54 -20.42
C GLN A 175 6.79 -13.08 -20.04
N TRP A 176 7.35 -12.09 -20.72
CA TRP A 176 8.65 -11.52 -20.34
C TRP A 176 8.64 -10.94 -18.93
N CYS A 177 7.59 -10.22 -18.56
CA CYS A 177 7.47 -9.66 -17.22
C CYS A 177 7.40 -10.76 -16.14
N GLN A 178 6.60 -11.80 -16.36
CA GLN A 178 6.50 -12.94 -15.45
C GLN A 178 7.87 -13.63 -15.27
N MET A 179 8.53 -13.97 -16.40
CA MET A 179 9.86 -14.59 -16.37
C MET A 179 10.91 -13.68 -15.69
N THR A 180 10.78 -12.36 -15.87
CA THR A 180 11.67 -11.38 -15.21
C THR A 180 11.46 -11.38 -13.71
N ARG A 181 10.21 -11.48 -13.22
CA ARG A 181 9.93 -11.59 -11.79
C ARG A 181 10.63 -12.81 -11.20
N GLU A 182 10.43 -13.96 -11.81
CA GLU A 182 11.06 -15.23 -11.39
C GLU A 182 12.60 -15.16 -11.46
N MET A 183 13.15 -14.55 -12.49
CA MET A 183 14.60 -14.35 -12.66
C MET A 183 15.17 -13.48 -11.54
N LEU A 184 14.54 -12.34 -11.22
CA LEU A 184 15.01 -11.43 -10.17
C LEU A 184 14.96 -12.09 -8.79
N ASP A 185 13.89 -12.83 -8.49
CA ASP A 185 13.73 -13.57 -7.24
C ASP A 185 14.82 -14.64 -7.09
N ASN A 186 15.06 -15.43 -8.15
CA ASN A 186 16.10 -16.46 -8.19
C ASN A 186 17.52 -15.88 -8.08
N MET A 187 17.75 -14.67 -8.55
CA MET A 187 19.04 -13.97 -8.44
C MET A 187 19.23 -13.28 -7.08
N GLY A 188 18.22 -13.25 -6.23
CA GLY A 188 18.23 -12.62 -4.92
C GLY A 188 18.21 -11.09 -4.95
N PHE A 189 17.66 -10.49 -6.03
CA PHE A 189 17.43 -9.06 -6.10
C PHE A 189 16.04 -8.70 -5.56
N GLY A 190 16.02 -7.82 -4.58
CA GLY A 190 14.80 -7.28 -3.98
C GLY A 190 14.17 -6.21 -4.86
N VAL A 191 13.58 -6.59 -6.01
CA VAL A 191 12.84 -5.65 -6.86
C VAL A 191 11.35 -5.73 -6.53
N GLY A 192 10.75 -4.64 -6.09
CA GLY A 192 9.37 -4.62 -5.62
C GLY A 192 8.34 -4.98 -6.69
N ARG A 193 8.51 -4.51 -7.94
CA ARG A 193 7.59 -4.81 -9.04
C ARG A 193 8.32 -4.94 -10.38
N VAL A 194 7.87 -5.86 -11.20
CA VAL A 194 8.13 -5.86 -12.64
C VAL A 194 6.87 -5.34 -13.33
N ILE A 195 6.99 -4.39 -14.25
CA ILE A 195 5.84 -3.68 -14.82
C ILE A 195 5.85 -3.79 -16.35
N ALA A 196 4.80 -4.36 -16.90
CA ALA A 196 4.49 -4.27 -18.32
C ALA A 196 3.96 -2.87 -18.65
N ARG A 197 4.60 -2.18 -19.59
CA ARG A 197 4.24 -0.83 -20.05
C ARG A 197 3.94 -0.83 -21.56
N PRO A 198 2.82 -1.42 -21.98
CA PRO A 198 2.44 -1.39 -23.40
C PRO A 198 2.09 0.02 -23.85
N PHE A 199 2.40 0.29 -25.12
CA PHE A 199 2.08 1.56 -25.77
C PHE A 199 1.70 1.33 -27.25
N VAL A 200 1.08 2.33 -27.85
CA VAL A 200 0.67 2.39 -29.26
C VAL A 200 1.02 3.72 -29.87
N GLY A 201 0.84 3.88 -31.18
CA GLY A 201 1.03 5.13 -31.89
C GLY A 201 2.21 5.10 -32.86
N THR A 202 2.67 6.26 -33.26
CA THR A 202 3.75 6.46 -34.25
C THR A 202 4.79 7.43 -33.70
N PRO A 203 5.97 7.51 -34.30
CA PRO A 203 6.99 8.47 -33.87
C PRO A 203 6.43 9.88 -33.65
N GLY A 204 6.69 10.45 -32.48
CA GLY A 204 6.16 11.74 -32.03
C GLY A 204 4.77 11.71 -31.38
N ASN A 205 4.02 10.59 -31.47
CA ASN A 205 2.65 10.47 -30.94
C ASN A 205 2.43 9.12 -30.24
N TYR A 206 3.41 8.67 -29.47
CA TYR A 206 3.24 7.44 -28.67
C TYR A 206 2.39 7.68 -27.43
N VAL A 207 1.46 6.75 -27.16
CA VAL A 207 0.55 6.79 -26.02
C VAL A 207 0.57 5.45 -25.28
N ARG A 208 0.74 5.48 -23.96
CA ARG A 208 0.61 4.29 -23.11
C ARG A 208 -0.84 3.82 -23.09
N THR A 209 -1.04 2.50 -23.19
CA THR A 209 -2.37 1.90 -23.15
C THR A 209 -2.80 1.57 -21.71
N ALA A 210 -4.06 1.24 -21.55
CA ALA A 210 -4.61 0.74 -20.27
C ALA A 210 -4.19 -0.71 -19.95
N ASN A 211 -3.49 -1.39 -20.86
CA ASN A 211 -3.03 -2.77 -20.73
C ASN A 211 -1.75 -2.90 -19.88
N ARG A 212 -1.50 -1.92 -19.00
CA ARG A 212 -0.46 -2.04 -17.97
C ARG A 212 -0.77 -3.23 -17.06
N HIS A 213 0.28 -4.01 -16.74
CA HIS A 213 0.20 -5.08 -15.77
C HIS A 213 1.43 -5.08 -14.86
N ASP A 214 1.21 -5.18 -13.55
CA ASP A 214 2.26 -5.17 -12.53
C ASP A 214 2.41 -6.57 -11.95
N TYR A 215 3.65 -7.05 -11.87
CA TYR A 215 4.06 -8.30 -11.24
C TYR A 215 4.81 -7.96 -9.96
N ALA A 216 4.10 -7.93 -8.85
CA ALA A 216 4.68 -7.65 -7.54
C ALA A 216 5.57 -8.81 -7.08
N ALA A 217 6.55 -8.49 -6.23
CA ALA A 217 7.24 -9.49 -5.45
C ALA A 217 6.25 -10.22 -4.53
N CYS A 218 6.51 -11.48 -4.24
CA CYS A 218 5.75 -12.23 -3.25
C CYS A 218 6.33 -11.99 -1.85
N PRO A 219 5.48 -11.99 -0.81
CA PRO A 219 5.97 -12.01 0.56
C PRO A 219 6.96 -13.17 0.78
N PRO A 220 8.09 -12.94 1.47
CA PRO A 220 9.11 -14.00 1.66
C PRO A 220 8.69 -15.10 2.64
N GLU A 221 7.61 -14.89 3.39
CA GLU A 221 7.05 -15.83 4.35
C GLU A 221 5.52 -15.85 4.24
N GLN A 222 4.90 -16.86 4.88
CA GLN A 222 3.44 -16.98 4.96
C GLN A 222 2.83 -15.75 5.63
N THR A 223 1.87 -15.16 4.95
CA THR A 223 1.11 -13.99 5.41
C THR A 223 -0.08 -14.38 6.29
N ASP A 224 -0.59 -13.42 7.07
CA ASP A 224 -1.83 -13.59 7.83
C ASP A 224 -3.05 -13.80 6.91
N LEU A 225 -3.00 -13.33 5.65
CA LEU A 225 -4.03 -13.61 4.64
C LEU A 225 -4.08 -15.09 4.27
N GLU A 226 -2.92 -15.75 4.15
CA GLU A 226 -2.84 -17.18 3.86
C GLU A 226 -3.34 -17.99 5.06
N ILE A 227 -3.01 -17.58 6.31
CA ILE A 227 -3.52 -18.21 7.52
C ILE A 227 -5.06 -18.14 7.57
N LEU A 228 -5.65 -16.98 7.24
CA LEU A 228 -7.11 -16.83 7.12
C LEU A 228 -7.69 -17.78 6.08
N THR A 229 -7.09 -17.84 4.89
CA THR A 229 -7.54 -18.69 3.79
C THR A 229 -7.49 -20.18 4.18
N GLU A 230 -6.40 -20.64 4.79
CA GLU A 230 -6.21 -22.00 5.26
C GLU A 230 -7.21 -22.36 6.36
N SER A 231 -7.67 -21.37 7.13
CA SER A 231 -8.72 -21.51 8.14
C SER A 231 -10.13 -21.49 7.55
N GLY A 232 -10.29 -21.40 6.22
CA GLY A 232 -11.59 -21.33 5.56
C GLY A 232 -12.30 -19.98 5.69
N ILE A 233 -11.59 -18.93 6.12
CA ILE A 233 -12.14 -17.59 6.30
C ILE A 233 -12.07 -16.82 4.97
N GLN A 234 -13.19 -16.21 4.60
CA GLN A 234 -13.27 -15.42 3.37
C GLN A 234 -12.46 -14.12 3.47
N ILE A 235 -11.85 -13.72 2.36
CA ILE A 235 -11.10 -12.48 2.25
C ILE A 235 -11.59 -11.71 1.02
N HIS A 236 -11.99 -10.47 1.22
CA HIS A 236 -12.49 -9.57 0.18
C HIS A 236 -11.55 -8.37 0.04
N SER A 237 -11.08 -8.11 -1.17
CA SER A 237 -10.22 -6.95 -1.48
C SER A 237 -11.03 -5.83 -2.12
N ILE A 238 -10.85 -4.61 -1.60
CA ILE A 238 -11.34 -3.38 -2.22
C ILE A 238 -10.13 -2.47 -2.44
N GLY A 239 -9.80 -2.20 -3.70
CA GLY A 239 -8.61 -1.45 -4.11
C GLY A 239 -7.37 -2.34 -4.31
N LYS A 240 -6.22 -1.88 -3.86
CA LYS A 240 -4.87 -2.39 -4.14
C LYS A 240 -4.44 -3.72 -3.48
N PRO A 241 -5.06 -4.26 -2.39
CA PRO A 241 -4.52 -5.44 -1.73
C PRO A 241 -4.31 -6.65 -2.65
N VAL A 242 -5.18 -6.86 -3.64
CA VAL A 242 -5.03 -7.95 -4.62
C VAL A 242 -3.77 -7.82 -5.48
N ASP A 243 -3.29 -6.60 -5.71
CA ASP A 243 -2.08 -6.35 -6.52
C ASP A 243 -0.79 -6.45 -5.67
N ILE A 244 -0.90 -6.39 -4.33
CA ILE A 244 0.23 -6.47 -3.38
C ILE A 244 0.44 -7.90 -2.88
N PHE A 245 -0.62 -8.69 -2.80
CA PHE A 245 -0.60 -10.07 -2.32
C PHE A 245 -1.02 -11.04 -3.44
N PRO A 246 -0.17 -11.26 -4.46
CA PRO A 246 -0.53 -12.07 -5.62
C PRO A 246 -0.82 -13.53 -5.28
N GLU A 247 -0.23 -14.05 -4.19
CA GLU A 247 -0.45 -15.42 -3.71
C GLU A 247 -1.71 -15.58 -2.84
N ALA A 248 -2.29 -14.47 -2.34
CA ALA A 248 -3.46 -14.53 -1.50
C ALA A 248 -4.73 -14.89 -2.29
N LYS A 249 -5.49 -15.85 -1.77
CA LYS A 249 -6.73 -16.31 -2.39
C LYS A 249 -7.90 -15.44 -1.96
N PHE A 250 -8.05 -14.30 -2.61
CA PHE A 250 -9.20 -13.43 -2.38
C PHE A 250 -10.49 -14.06 -2.88
N THR A 251 -11.52 -14.13 -2.02
CA THR A 251 -12.86 -14.62 -2.35
C THR A 251 -13.57 -13.69 -3.34
N SER A 252 -13.34 -12.38 -3.21
CA SER A 252 -13.78 -11.37 -4.19
C SER A 252 -12.85 -10.18 -4.21
N THR A 253 -12.78 -9.51 -5.36
CA THR A 253 -11.95 -8.32 -5.58
C THR A 253 -12.75 -7.23 -6.27
N VAL A 254 -12.59 -5.98 -5.82
CA VAL A 254 -13.17 -4.79 -6.44
C VAL A 254 -12.07 -3.78 -6.67
N LYS A 255 -11.79 -3.46 -7.93
CA LYS A 255 -10.86 -2.37 -8.28
C LYS A 255 -11.57 -1.03 -8.12
N THR A 256 -10.86 -0.06 -7.57
CA THR A 256 -11.37 1.29 -7.34
C THR A 256 -10.50 2.32 -8.05
N SER A 257 -11.11 3.39 -8.55
CA SER A 257 -10.40 4.52 -9.19
C SER A 257 -10.01 5.61 -8.21
N ASP A 258 -10.66 5.65 -7.05
CA ASP A 258 -10.50 6.67 -6.03
C ASP A 258 -11.08 6.23 -4.67
N ASN A 259 -10.79 7.02 -3.64
CA ASN A 259 -11.24 6.74 -2.27
C ASN A 259 -12.75 6.80 -2.11
N PHE A 260 -13.45 7.66 -2.86
CA PHE A 260 -14.90 7.79 -2.75
C PHE A 260 -15.62 6.51 -3.19
N ILE A 261 -15.20 5.94 -4.32
CA ILE A 261 -15.68 4.63 -4.80
C ILE A 261 -15.30 3.54 -3.79
N GLY A 262 -14.06 3.54 -3.28
CA GLY A 262 -13.60 2.59 -2.28
C GLY A 262 -14.48 2.58 -1.01
N MET A 263 -14.80 3.75 -0.48
CA MET A 263 -15.70 3.91 0.67
C MET A 263 -17.12 3.44 0.36
N GLY A 264 -17.64 3.74 -0.84
CA GLY A 264 -18.94 3.27 -1.29
C GLY A 264 -19.03 1.75 -1.37
N GLU A 265 -18.00 1.09 -1.92
CA GLU A 265 -17.93 -0.38 -1.99
C GLU A 265 -17.77 -1.00 -0.59
N ALA A 266 -16.99 -0.38 0.31
CA ALA A 266 -16.88 -0.82 1.70
C ALA A 266 -18.23 -0.77 2.44
N LEU A 267 -19.06 0.28 2.19
CA LEU A 267 -20.39 0.40 2.79
C LEU A 267 -21.37 -0.67 2.28
N LYS A 268 -21.21 -1.18 1.06
CA LYS A 268 -21.94 -2.36 0.57
C LYS A 268 -21.40 -3.62 1.25
N ALA A 269 -20.09 -3.78 1.27
CA ALA A 269 -19.41 -4.97 1.80
C ALA A 269 -19.71 -5.20 3.29
N VAL A 270 -19.83 -4.15 4.11
CA VAL A 270 -20.14 -4.28 5.54
C VAL A 270 -21.53 -4.91 5.79
N ARG A 271 -22.43 -4.89 4.82
CA ARG A 271 -23.77 -5.50 4.89
C ARG A 271 -23.82 -6.91 4.32
N GLU A 272 -22.96 -7.23 3.36
CA GLU A 272 -23.06 -8.40 2.51
C GLU A 272 -21.98 -9.45 2.73
N LYS A 273 -20.79 -9.04 3.20
CA LYS A 273 -19.61 -9.91 3.27
C LYS A 273 -19.35 -10.39 4.70
N GLU A 274 -18.67 -11.53 4.82
CA GLU A 274 -18.15 -12.10 6.06
C GLU A 274 -16.64 -12.31 5.96
N GLY A 275 -15.97 -12.59 7.09
CA GLY A 275 -14.52 -12.72 7.13
C GLY A 275 -13.80 -11.36 7.11
N LEU A 276 -12.67 -11.26 6.42
CA LEU A 276 -11.90 -10.03 6.29
C LEU A 276 -12.33 -9.26 5.04
N VAL A 277 -12.74 -8.00 5.21
CA VAL A 277 -12.87 -7.03 4.12
C VAL A 277 -11.68 -6.07 4.23
N PHE A 278 -10.72 -6.20 3.32
CA PHE A 278 -9.51 -5.39 3.28
C PHE A 278 -9.68 -4.27 2.26
N ILE A 279 -9.78 -3.03 2.75
CA ILE A 279 -10.01 -1.82 1.98
C ILE A 279 -8.74 -0.98 1.99
N ASN A 280 -8.19 -0.67 0.82
CA ASN A 280 -7.11 0.29 0.67
C ASN A 280 -7.63 1.58 0.03
N LEU A 281 -7.48 2.72 0.74
CA LEU A 281 -7.84 4.04 0.26
C LEU A 281 -6.59 4.75 -0.28
N LEU A 282 -6.38 4.64 -1.58
CA LEU A 282 -5.14 4.88 -2.31
C LEU A 282 -4.85 6.37 -2.60
N ASP A 283 -5.87 7.25 -2.63
CA ASP A 283 -5.68 8.65 -3.04
C ASP A 283 -4.78 9.43 -2.09
N PHE A 284 -4.73 9.06 -0.81
CA PHE A 284 -3.87 9.68 0.19
C PHE A 284 -2.41 9.63 -0.25
N ASP A 285 -1.96 8.48 -0.74
CA ASP A 285 -0.62 8.29 -1.26
C ASP A 285 -0.48 8.86 -2.68
N MET A 286 -1.21 8.28 -3.64
CA MET A 286 -0.98 8.47 -5.06
C MET A 286 -1.32 9.86 -5.57
N LYS A 287 -2.41 10.47 -5.06
CA LYS A 287 -2.90 11.77 -5.54
C LYS A 287 -2.45 12.94 -4.68
N TRP A 288 -2.21 12.73 -3.37
CA TRP A 288 -1.99 13.82 -2.43
C TRP A 288 -0.62 13.76 -1.74
N GLY A 289 -0.18 12.63 -1.23
CA GLY A 289 1.11 12.44 -0.57
C GLY A 289 2.28 12.71 -1.50
N HIS A 290 2.44 11.90 -2.54
CA HIS A 290 3.49 12.07 -3.56
C HIS A 290 3.43 13.41 -4.31
N ARG A 291 2.27 14.07 -4.34
CA ARG A 291 2.06 15.38 -4.98
C ARG A 291 2.24 16.56 -4.02
N ARG A 292 2.55 16.27 -2.77
CA ARG A 292 2.72 17.30 -1.71
C ARG A 292 1.52 18.26 -1.62
N ASN A 293 0.30 17.72 -1.79
CA ASN A 293 -0.93 18.48 -1.78
C ASN A 293 -1.60 18.44 -0.41
N VAL A 294 -1.11 19.27 0.50
CA VAL A 294 -1.58 19.35 1.90
C VAL A 294 -3.08 19.60 1.99
N ALA A 295 -3.61 20.52 1.18
CA ALA A 295 -5.03 20.87 1.20
C ALA A 295 -5.92 19.70 0.78
N ALA A 296 -5.58 19.00 -0.32
CA ALA A 296 -6.35 17.85 -0.78
C ALA A 296 -6.21 16.64 0.19
N TYR A 297 -5.04 16.47 0.80
CA TYR A 297 -4.84 15.44 1.83
C TYR A 297 -5.76 15.67 3.03
N GLY A 298 -5.84 16.91 3.53
CA GLY A 298 -6.76 17.31 4.60
C GLY A 298 -8.23 17.12 4.24
N ALA A 299 -8.63 17.50 3.02
CA ALA A 299 -9.98 17.27 2.51
C ALA A 299 -10.32 15.77 2.42
N GLY A 300 -9.35 14.92 2.05
CA GLY A 300 -9.51 13.47 2.04
C GLY A 300 -9.71 12.87 3.42
N LEU A 301 -8.91 13.31 4.43
CA LEU A 301 -9.10 12.91 5.82
C LEU A 301 -10.49 13.31 6.33
N LYS A 302 -10.94 14.52 6.00
CA LYS A 302 -12.28 15.00 6.37
C LYS A 302 -13.38 14.16 5.73
N ALA A 303 -13.25 13.85 4.44
CA ALA A 303 -14.21 13.01 3.75
C ALA A 303 -14.31 11.61 4.38
N PHE A 304 -13.18 11.00 4.73
CA PHE A 304 -13.17 9.72 5.43
C PHE A 304 -13.80 9.84 6.84
N ASP A 305 -13.45 10.88 7.59
CA ASP A 305 -14.04 11.15 8.90
C ASP A 305 -15.58 11.27 8.84
N ASP A 306 -16.10 11.96 7.81
CA ASP A 306 -17.52 12.14 7.62
C ASP A 306 -18.27 10.85 7.22
N TYR A 307 -17.56 9.88 6.62
CA TYR A 307 -18.10 8.57 6.29
C TYR A 307 -18.16 7.61 7.49
N LEU A 308 -17.34 7.80 8.52
CA LEU A 308 -17.25 6.88 9.66
C LEU A 308 -18.59 6.59 10.34
N PRO A 309 -19.46 7.56 10.61
CA PRO A 309 -20.79 7.28 11.18
C PRO A 309 -21.62 6.34 10.34
N LEU A 310 -21.57 6.47 9.00
CA LEU A 310 -22.31 5.59 8.09
C LEU A 310 -21.85 4.14 8.17
N PHE A 311 -20.54 3.91 8.33
CA PHE A 311 -19.99 2.57 8.53
C PHE A 311 -20.42 2.01 9.90
N GLN A 312 -20.26 2.81 10.95
CA GLN A 312 -20.63 2.40 12.31
C GLN A 312 -22.10 2.06 12.43
N ASP A 313 -22.99 2.82 11.78
CA ASP A 313 -24.43 2.55 11.75
C ASP A 313 -24.77 1.27 10.97
N ALA A 314 -24.03 1.00 9.88
CA ALA A 314 -24.22 -0.19 9.05
C ALA A 314 -23.65 -1.47 9.67
N MET A 315 -22.73 -1.36 10.65
CA MET A 315 -22.11 -2.50 11.34
C MET A 315 -23.09 -3.16 12.30
N ASP A 316 -23.08 -4.49 12.34
CA ASP A 316 -23.74 -5.28 13.38
C ASP A 316 -22.79 -5.53 14.58
N ASP A 317 -23.33 -6.16 15.63
CA ASP A 317 -22.57 -6.44 16.85
C ASP A 317 -21.42 -7.44 16.66
N ASN A 318 -21.38 -8.15 15.54
CA ASN A 318 -20.35 -9.13 15.18
C ASN A 318 -19.34 -8.61 14.17
N THR A 319 -19.26 -7.29 14.01
CA THR A 319 -18.30 -6.61 13.12
C THR A 319 -17.28 -5.81 13.93
N LEU A 320 -16.00 -5.99 13.63
CA LEU A 320 -14.90 -5.19 14.13
C LEU A 320 -14.44 -4.22 13.03
N LEU A 321 -14.33 -2.95 13.35
CA LEU A 321 -13.67 -1.93 12.53
C LEU A 321 -12.21 -1.78 12.97
N VAL A 322 -11.31 -1.85 12.00
CA VAL A 322 -9.87 -1.58 12.16
C VAL A 322 -9.48 -0.51 11.16
N ILE A 323 -8.87 0.58 11.63
CA ILE A 323 -8.33 1.66 10.78
C ILE A 323 -6.85 1.75 11.05
N THR A 324 -6.04 1.73 9.98
CA THR A 324 -4.58 1.82 10.02
C THR A 324 -4.04 2.44 8.73
N ALA A 325 -2.72 2.43 8.57
CA ALA A 325 -1.98 2.79 7.37
C ALA A 325 -0.91 1.73 7.08
N ASP A 326 -0.07 1.95 6.09
CA ASP A 326 1.06 1.10 5.71
C ASP A 326 2.41 1.82 5.82
N HIS A 327 2.44 3.13 5.73
CA HIS A 327 3.61 4.01 5.89
C HIS A 327 3.17 5.45 6.09
N GLY A 328 4.12 6.41 6.07
CA GLY A 328 3.86 7.84 5.95
C GLY A 328 4.15 8.37 4.54
N CYS A 329 3.57 9.51 4.18
CA CYS A 329 3.96 10.32 3.04
C CYS A 329 3.64 11.78 3.32
N ASP A 330 4.43 12.40 4.20
CA ASP A 330 4.20 13.73 4.72
C ASP A 330 4.13 14.76 3.58
N PRO A 331 2.96 15.38 3.35
CA PRO A 331 2.79 16.27 2.20
C PRO A 331 3.52 17.61 2.36
N THR A 332 4.17 17.86 3.51
CA THR A 332 5.00 19.05 3.74
C THR A 332 6.50 18.75 3.62
N HIS A 333 6.87 17.45 3.53
CA HIS A 333 8.27 17.05 3.44
C HIS A 333 8.85 17.30 2.04
N THR A 334 10.18 17.38 1.94
CA THR A 334 10.89 17.58 0.67
C THR A 334 10.86 16.31 -0.20
N GLY A 335 11.03 16.48 -1.51
CA GLY A 335 10.99 15.35 -2.44
C GLY A 335 9.57 14.82 -2.66
N SER A 336 9.45 13.61 -3.21
CA SER A 336 8.17 12.95 -3.49
C SER A 336 8.07 11.53 -2.95
N ASP A 337 9.04 11.11 -2.11
CA ASP A 337 9.12 9.76 -1.56
C ASP A 337 8.25 9.60 -0.31
N HIS A 338 7.98 8.35 0.08
CA HIS A 338 7.33 8.00 1.35
C HIS A 338 8.18 8.42 2.54
N THR A 339 7.57 8.54 3.72
CA THR A 339 8.23 8.93 4.95
C THR A 339 8.18 7.84 6.02
N ARG A 340 9.30 7.67 6.73
CA ARG A 340 9.51 6.66 7.76
C ARG A 340 8.79 7.02 9.05
N GLU A 341 7.52 6.59 9.16
CA GLU A 341 6.64 6.99 10.26
C GLU A 341 6.00 5.80 10.98
N HIS A 342 5.54 6.04 12.22
CA HIS A 342 4.55 5.17 12.84
C HIS A 342 3.26 5.20 12.02
N ILE A 343 2.48 4.12 12.09
CA ILE A 343 1.10 4.12 11.60
C ILE A 343 0.11 4.14 12.75
N PRO A 344 -1.05 4.81 12.61
CA PRO A 344 -2.12 4.75 13.61
C PRO A 344 -2.78 3.36 13.62
N VAL A 345 -3.32 2.97 14.76
CA VAL A 345 -4.23 1.83 14.88
C VAL A 345 -5.43 2.23 15.72
N LEU A 346 -6.62 2.15 15.14
CA LEU A 346 -7.89 2.44 15.79
C LEU A 346 -8.81 1.23 15.64
N LEU A 347 -9.36 0.76 16.77
CA LEU A 347 -10.29 -0.36 16.78
C LEU A 347 -11.64 0.09 17.34
N TRP A 348 -12.71 -0.35 16.71
CA TRP A 348 -14.05 -0.07 17.20
C TRP A 348 -15.02 -1.22 16.89
N HIS A 349 -15.89 -1.51 17.84
CA HIS A 349 -17.10 -2.30 17.66
C HIS A 349 -18.13 -1.87 18.71
N ARG A 350 -19.40 -2.22 18.52
CA ARG A 350 -20.44 -1.94 19.53
C ARG A 350 -20.12 -2.66 20.83
N GLY A 351 -20.02 -1.88 21.91
CA GLY A 351 -19.69 -2.40 23.24
C GLY A 351 -18.19 -2.63 23.50
N ILE A 352 -17.28 -2.07 22.67
CA ILE A 352 -15.85 -2.08 22.98
C ILE A 352 -15.57 -1.27 24.26
N THR A 353 -14.66 -1.76 25.10
CA THR A 353 -14.12 -0.95 26.20
C THR A 353 -13.03 -0.05 25.62
N PRO A 354 -13.25 1.28 25.64
CA PRO A 354 -12.24 2.21 25.11
C PRO A 354 -10.95 2.15 25.92
N GLY A 355 -9.81 2.27 25.25
CA GLY A 355 -8.52 2.23 25.92
C GLY A 355 -7.33 2.54 25.02
N ALA A 356 -6.18 2.83 25.64
CA ALA A 356 -4.93 3.01 24.92
C ALA A 356 -4.24 1.67 24.67
N ALA A 357 -3.94 1.36 23.42
CA ALA A 357 -3.07 0.25 23.04
C ALA A 357 -1.57 0.60 23.17
N GLY A 358 -1.26 1.90 23.36
CA GLY A 358 0.10 2.39 23.46
C GLY A 358 0.84 2.40 22.14
N ILE A 359 2.17 2.32 22.21
CA ILE A 359 3.04 2.17 21.05
C ILE A 359 3.34 0.69 20.90
N ARG A 360 2.98 0.13 19.75
CA ARG A 360 3.17 -1.27 19.40
C ARG A 360 4.50 -1.46 18.69
N GLU A 361 5.11 -2.63 18.83
CA GLU A 361 6.47 -2.88 18.34
C GLU A 361 6.53 -3.24 16.85
N THR A 362 5.38 -3.58 16.22
CA THR A 362 5.32 -3.95 14.80
C THR A 362 3.96 -3.62 14.20
N PHE A 363 3.91 -3.34 12.89
CA PHE A 363 2.67 -3.26 12.12
C PHE A 363 1.90 -4.61 12.12
N GLY A 364 2.62 -5.73 12.30
CA GLY A 364 2.04 -7.08 12.39
C GLY A 364 1.05 -7.28 13.55
N ASP A 365 1.02 -6.38 14.53
CA ASP A 365 0.00 -6.39 15.58
C ASP A 365 -1.42 -6.17 15.03
N VAL A 366 -1.54 -5.52 13.87
CA VAL A 366 -2.82 -5.33 13.15
C VAL A 366 -3.31 -6.68 12.63
N GLY A 367 -2.47 -7.41 11.88
CA GLY A 367 -2.80 -8.75 11.36
C GLY A 367 -3.09 -9.75 12.48
N ALA A 368 -2.27 -9.75 13.54
CA ALA A 368 -2.50 -10.56 14.74
C ALA A 368 -3.87 -10.27 15.40
N THR A 369 -4.30 -9.01 15.39
CA THR A 369 -5.61 -8.60 15.89
C THR A 369 -6.73 -9.13 15.01
N ILE A 370 -6.58 -9.09 13.70
CA ILE A 370 -7.54 -9.59 12.71
C ILE A 370 -7.69 -11.12 12.86
N LEU A 371 -6.58 -11.85 12.89
CA LEU A 371 -6.60 -13.31 13.09
C LEU A 371 -7.35 -13.70 14.35
N LYS A 372 -7.01 -13.07 15.48
CA LYS A 372 -7.67 -13.34 16.76
C LYS A 372 -9.16 -12.99 16.73
N ALA A 373 -9.52 -11.85 16.11
CA ALA A 373 -10.91 -11.41 15.99
C ALA A 373 -11.77 -12.40 15.19
N LEU A 374 -11.21 -12.99 14.13
CA LEU A 374 -11.88 -13.97 13.28
C LEU A 374 -11.74 -15.43 13.76
N GLY A 375 -11.00 -15.66 14.85
CA GLY A 375 -10.82 -17.01 15.43
C GLY A 375 -9.86 -17.89 14.65
N ALA A 376 -8.98 -17.31 13.87
CA ALA A 376 -7.89 -17.99 13.17
C ALA A 376 -6.70 -18.27 14.11
N PRO A 377 -5.78 -19.17 13.73
CA PRO A 377 -4.53 -19.41 14.46
C PRO A 377 -3.70 -18.14 14.65
N SER A 378 -2.89 -18.12 15.71
CA SER A 378 -1.99 -16.98 15.98
C SER A 378 -0.94 -16.82 14.88
N PRO A 379 -0.54 -15.57 14.54
CA PRO A 379 0.49 -15.29 13.58
C PRO A 379 1.88 -15.69 14.10
N LYS A 380 2.88 -15.68 13.21
CA LYS A 380 4.30 -15.79 13.58
C LYS A 380 4.84 -14.48 14.19
N VAL A 381 4.32 -13.35 13.73
CA VAL A 381 4.77 -12.00 14.13
C VAL A 381 3.56 -11.18 14.57
N GLY A 382 3.75 -10.40 15.63
CA GLY A 382 2.72 -9.52 16.18
C GLY A 382 1.92 -10.15 17.33
N ASN A 383 1.32 -9.25 18.09
CA ASN A 383 0.45 -9.58 19.23
C ASN A 383 -0.87 -8.81 19.11
N SER A 384 -1.97 -9.52 19.28
CA SER A 384 -3.29 -8.89 19.22
C SER A 384 -3.45 -7.73 20.22
N ILE A 385 -4.12 -6.69 19.77
CA ILE A 385 -4.50 -5.51 20.55
C ILE A 385 -5.82 -5.74 21.32
N LEU A 386 -6.62 -6.75 20.90
CA LEU A 386 -7.86 -7.18 21.55
C LEU A 386 -7.62 -8.14 22.72
#